data_41fb9a9768773a49219222a922b95e44
#
_entry.id   41fb9a9768773a49219222a922b95e44
#
_cell.length_a   1.000
_cell.length_b   1.000
_cell.length_c   1.000
_cell.angle_alpha   90.00
_cell.angle_beta   90.00
_cell.angle_gamma   90.00
#
_symmetry.space_group_name_H-M   'P 1'
#
loop_
_entity.id
_entity.type
_entity.pdbx_description
1 polymer ?
#
loop_
_entity_poly.entity_id
_entity_poly.type
_entity_poly.pdbx_seq_one_letter_code
_entity_poly.pdbx_strand_id
1 'polypeptide(L)'
;MTFAQLREFWRVDLYRHTGQTSWRHLLSHVLFSDGGERFSDGVKYMFHLRLCRYLKTRRPRVLFWPLYRIAMRVFTRYKYKFGCSIPHTTSIGRGFYIGHIRDIVINERAVIGENCNISQGVTIGQANRGRRKGTPVLGRNVYIGPGAKIVGAVHVGDDVAIGANCVVTDDVPDHAVVVGVPGRVISFEGSAGYVNRTDYPGVQQEEPVCEGMSRRSAGDLVSAVSMVERGVTRGERDPAGSRHYVQ
;
A
#
# COMPACT_ATOMS: atom_id res chain seq x y z
N MET A 1 11.77 -11.42 5.70
CA MET A 1 11.84 -11.74 4.24
C MET A 1 13.07 -12.56 3.95
N THR A 2 12.93 -13.73 3.31
CA THR A 2 14.05 -14.59 2.86
C THR A 2 14.63 -14.07 1.54
N PHE A 3 15.79 -14.62 1.10
CA PHE A 3 16.34 -14.25 -0.22
C PHE A 3 15.47 -14.79 -1.37
N ALA A 4 14.86 -15.96 -1.18
CA ALA A 4 13.92 -16.53 -2.14
C ALA A 4 12.69 -15.61 -2.34
N GLN A 5 12.10 -15.15 -1.25
CA GLN A 5 10.99 -14.19 -1.29
C GLN A 5 11.40 -12.85 -1.94
N LEU A 6 12.62 -12.34 -1.67
CA LEU A 6 13.11 -11.14 -2.33
C LEU A 6 13.19 -11.32 -3.85
N ARG A 7 13.76 -12.46 -4.30
CA ARG A 7 13.88 -12.80 -5.72
C ARG A 7 12.49 -12.90 -6.39
N GLU A 8 11.55 -13.51 -5.71
CA GLU A 8 10.17 -13.63 -6.18
C GLU A 8 9.53 -12.24 -6.34
N PHE A 9 9.61 -11.39 -5.32
CA PHE A 9 9.08 -10.04 -5.38
C PHE A 9 9.66 -9.23 -6.55
N TRP A 10 10.97 -9.30 -6.77
CA TRP A 10 11.61 -8.64 -7.90
C TRP A 10 11.13 -9.16 -9.26
N ARG A 11 10.97 -10.49 -9.40
CA ARG A 11 10.44 -11.09 -10.64
C ARG A 11 9.01 -10.68 -10.91
N VAL A 12 8.18 -10.70 -9.89
CA VAL A 12 6.77 -10.34 -9.98
C VAL A 12 6.60 -8.85 -10.26
N ASP A 13 7.30 -7.98 -9.50
CA ASP A 13 7.26 -6.53 -9.74
C ASP A 13 7.77 -6.19 -11.17
N LEU A 14 8.82 -6.86 -11.66
CA LEU A 14 9.31 -6.70 -13.04
C LEU A 14 8.26 -7.13 -14.07
N TYR A 15 7.66 -8.32 -13.88
CA TYR A 15 6.65 -8.84 -14.80
C TYR A 15 5.45 -7.91 -14.93
N ARG A 16 5.00 -7.36 -13.83
CA ARG A 16 3.91 -6.37 -13.82
C ARG A 16 4.23 -5.15 -14.69
N HIS A 17 5.46 -4.68 -14.66
CA HIS A 17 5.87 -3.50 -15.42
C HIS A 17 6.17 -3.81 -16.90
N THR A 18 6.84 -4.93 -17.18
CA THR A 18 7.43 -5.19 -18.50
C THR A 18 6.88 -6.41 -19.24
N GLY A 19 6.16 -7.29 -18.55
CA GLY A 19 5.78 -8.61 -19.09
C GLY A 19 6.94 -9.62 -19.12
N GLN A 20 8.11 -9.29 -18.55
CA GLN A 20 9.31 -10.11 -18.56
C GLN A 20 9.68 -10.57 -17.15
N THR A 21 10.22 -11.82 -17.03
CA THR A 21 10.64 -12.37 -15.73
C THR A 21 12.15 -12.62 -15.66
N SER A 22 12.89 -12.31 -16.70
CA SER A 22 14.33 -12.62 -16.85
C SER A 22 15.20 -11.73 -15.96
N TRP A 23 16.19 -12.32 -15.29
CA TRP A 23 17.21 -11.61 -14.51
C TRP A 23 18.06 -10.66 -15.34
N ARG A 24 18.36 -11.03 -16.60
CA ARG A 24 19.11 -10.17 -17.51
C ARG A 24 18.34 -8.88 -17.78
N HIS A 25 17.03 -9.00 -17.96
CA HIS A 25 16.12 -7.87 -18.19
C HIS A 25 16.02 -6.97 -16.95
N LEU A 26 15.89 -7.56 -15.74
CA LEU A 26 15.91 -6.79 -14.50
C LEU A 26 17.21 -5.99 -14.35
N LEU A 27 18.36 -6.65 -14.54
CA LEU A 27 19.66 -5.98 -14.41
C LEU A 27 19.87 -4.89 -15.47
N SER A 28 19.40 -5.09 -16.71
CA SER A 28 19.47 -4.05 -17.74
C SER A 28 18.66 -2.81 -17.34
N HIS A 29 17.45 -2.99 -16.83
CA HIS A 29 16.64 -1.87 -16.35
C HIS A 29 17.25 -1.17 -15.13
N VAL A 30 17.80 -1.92 -14.17
CA VAL A 30 18.38 -1.34 -12.95
C VAL A 30 19.70 -0.61 -13.21
N LEU A 31 20.58 -1.15 -14.09
CA LEU A 31 21.93 -0.66 -14.27
C LEU A 31 22.11 0.26 -15.48
N PHE A 32 21.41 0.03 -16.59
CA PHE A 32 21.73 0.64 -17.88
C PHE A 32 20.60 1.48 -18.48
N SER A 33 19.40 1.50 -17.90
CA SER A 33 18.32 2.30 -18.47
C SER A 33 18.49 3.77 -18.10
N ASP A 34 18.67 4.61 -19.08
CA ASP A 34 18.89 6.06 -18.96
C ASP A 34 17.59 6.86 -18.81
N GLY A 35 16.62 6.37 -18.01
CA GLY A 35 15.47 7.18 -17.57
C GLY A 35 14.50 7.67 -18.68
N GLY A 36 14.67 7.22 -19.92
CA GLY A 36 13.77 7.57 -21.04
C GLY A 36 12.54 6.67 -21.17
N GLU A 37 12.59 5.47 -20.60
CA GLU A 37 11.47 4.53 -20.64
C GLU A 37 10.63 4.67 -19.36
N ARG A 38 9.38 5.07 -19.52
CA ARG A 38 8.41 5.34 -18.41
C ARG A 38 8.29 4.20 -17.40
N PHE A 39 8.44 2.95 -17.85
CA PHE A 39 8.31 1.75 -16.99
C PHE A 39 9.58 1.42 -16.19
N SER A 40 10.74 1.88 -16.64
CA SER A 40 12.04 1.59 -16.03
C SER A 40 12.19 2.23 -14.63
N ASP A 41 11.69 3.42 -14.43
CA ASP A 41 11.86 4.17 -13.18
C ASP A 41 11.05 3.53 -12.03
N GLY A 42 9.85 3.01 -12.29
CA GLY A 42 9.07 2.24 -11.32
C GLY A 42 9.78 0.96 -10.89
N VAL A 43 10.34 0.21 -11.85
CA VAL A 43 11.12 -1.01 -11.58
C VAL A 43 12.34 -0.70 -10.71
N LYS A 44 13.12 0.34 -11.05
CA LYS A 44 14.30 0.76 -10.26
C LYS A 44 13.94 1.12 -8.84
N TYR A 45 12.86 1.88 -8.67
CA TYR A 45 12.40 2.29 -7.36
C TYR A 45 12.00 1.08 -6.50
N MET A 46 11.18 0.18 -7.06
CA MET A 46 10.72 -1.03 -6.36
C MET A 46 11.87 -1.98 -6.06
N PHE A 47 12.83 -2.14 -6.99
CA PHE A 47 14.04 -2.93 -6.75
C PHE A 47 14.78 -2.47 -5.49
N HIS A 48 15.07 -1.16 -5.38
CA HIS A 48 15.80 -0.61 -4.25
C HIS A 48 14.98 -0.61 -2.96
N LEU A 49 13.68 -0.37 -3.04
CA LEU A 49 12.76 -0.47 -1.90
C LEU A 49 12.81 -1.88 -1.28
N ARG A 50 12.63 -2.93 -2.12
CA ARG A 50 12.69 -4.33 -1.69
C ARG A 50 14.06 -4.70 -1.13
N LEU A 51 15.14 -4.26 -1.80
CA LEU A 51 16.53 -4.49 -1.33
C LEU A 51 16.75 -3.87 0.05
N CYS A 52 16.39 -2.62 0.25
CA CYS A 52 16.54 -1.95 1.56
C CYS A 52 15.77 -2.66 2.66
N ARG A 53 14.51 -3.08 2.38
CA ARG A 53 13.70 -3.87 3.32
C ARG A 53 14.38 -5.19 3.69
N TYR A 54 14.90 -5.92 2.69
CA TYR A 54 15.60 -7.18 2.90
C TYR A 54 16.86 -6.99 3.76
N LEU A 55 17.72 -6.04 3.42
CA LEU A 55 18.99 -5.83 4.13
C LEU A 55 18.77 -5.36 5.57
N LYS A 56 17.73 -4.55 5.84
CA LYS A 56 17.36 -4.12 7.20
C LYS A 56 17.08 -5.29 8.13
N THR A 57 16.58 -6.41 7.61
CA THR A 57 16.18 -7.58 8.41
C THR A 57 17.29 -8.62 8.57
N ARG A 58 18.46 -8.45 7.93
CA ARG A 58 19.55 -9.43 7.93
C ARG A 58 20.40 -9.41 9.20
N ARG A 59 20.89 -10.59 9.55
CA ARG A 59 21.79 -10.84 10.67
C ARG A 59 23.04 -11.63 10.19
N PRO A 60 24.24 -11.42 10.69
CA PRO A 60 24.61 -10.38 11.69
C PRO A 60 24.56 -8.97 11.10
N ARG A 61 24.07 -8.02 11.86
CA ARG A 61 23.89 -6.62 11.37
C ARG A 61 25.21 -5.97 10.95
N VAL A 62 26.29 -6.28 11.63
CA VAL A 62 27.61 -5.69 11.35
C VAL A 62 28.05 -5.97 9.91
N LEU A 63 27.82 -7.18 9.39
CA LEU A 63 28.18 -7.57 8.04
C LEU A 63 27.30 -6.91 6.96
N PHE A 64 26.01 -6.82 7.23
CA PHE A 64 25.04 -6.29 6.25
C PHE A 64 24.80 -4.77 6.37
N TRP A 65 25.26 -4.14 7.44
CA TRP A 65 25.04 -2.73 7.68
C TRP A 65 25.71 -1.80 6.63
N PRO A 66 26.95 -2.01 6.21
CA PRO A 66 27.54 -1.17 5.16
C PRO A 66 26.76 -1.25 3.84
N LEU A 67 26.38 -2.48 3.44
CA LEU A 67 25.59 -2.70 2.22
C LEU A 67 24.21 -2.05 2.32
N TYR A 68 23.54 -2.15 3.48
CA TYR A 68 22.30 -1.45 3.74
C TYR A 68 22.46 0.08 3.63
N ARG A 69 23.55 0.66 4.16
CA ARG A 69 23.82 2.09 4.07
C ARG A 69 24.01 2.56 2.64
N ILE A 70 24.72 1.78 1.81
CA ILE A 70 24.91 2.07 0.39
C ILE A 70 23.56 1.99 -0.33
N ALA A 71 22.80 0.90 -0.16
CA ALA A 71 21.49 0.72 -0.76
C ALA A 71 20.52 1.86 -0.36
N MET A 72 20.53 2.28 0.90
CA MET A 72 19.71 3.41 1.40
C MET A 72 20.11 4.74 0.78
N ARG A 73 21.40 5.00 0.54
CA ARG A 73 21.86 6.23 -0.15
C ARG A 73 21.31 6.27 -1.57
N VAL A 74 21.41 5.17 -2.31
CA VAL A 74 20.88 5.06 -3.67
C VAL A 74 19.37 5.23 -3.67
N PHE A 75 18.67 4.52 -2.78
CA PHE A 75 17.20 4.63 -2.64
C PHE A 75 16.75 6.06 -2.29
N THR A 76 17.47 6.73 -1.39
CA THR A 76 17.18 8.12 -1.01
C THR A 76 17.32 9.07 -2.20
N ARG A 77 18.34 8.88 -3.08
CA ARG A 77 18.45 9.64 -4.32
C ARG A 77 17.25 9.48 -5.24
N TYR A 78 16.74 8.25 -5.36
CA TYR A 78 15.50 8.00 -6.14
C TYR A 78 14.28 8.67 -5.50
N LYS A 79 14.14 8.64 -4.18
CA LYS A 79 13.06 9.34 -3.47
C LYS A 79 13.05 10.84 -3.81
N TYR A 80 14.20 11.49 -3.77
CA TYR A 80 14.32 12.92 -4.13
C TYR A 80 14.12 13.16 -5.63
N LYS A 81 14.72 12.33 -6.49
CA LYS A 81 14.58 12.46 -7.95
C LYS A 81 13.13 12.45 -8.41
N PHE A 82 12.30 11.60 -7.78
CA PHE A 82 10.90 11.42 -8.17
C PHE A 82 9.90 12.15 -7.26
N GLY A 83 10.35 12.83 -6.21
CA GLY A 83 9.44 13.44 -5.24
C GLY A 83 8.60 12.42 -4.47
N CYS A 84 9.05 11.16 -4.38
CA CYS A 84 8.28 10.09 -3.77
C CYS A 84 8.68 9.82 -2.32
N SER A 85 7.70 9.67 -1.45
CA SER A 85 7.89 9.28 -0.05
C SER A 85 7.19 7.97 0.25
N ILE A 86 7.82 6.86 -0.16
CA ILE A 86 7.38 5.49 0.17
C ILE A 86 8.47 4.89 1.07
N PRO A 87 8.24 4.71 2.38
CA PRO A 87 9.20 4.08 3.27
C PRO A 87 9.42 2.61 2.88
N HIS A 88 10.66 2.14 2.92
CA HIS A 88 10.98 0.73 2.62
C HIS A 88 10.44 -0.26 3.66
N THR A 89 9.94 0.25 4.78
CA THR A 89 9.29 -0.49 5.88
C THR A 89 7.79 -0.67 5.66
N THR A 90 7.16 0.13 4.79
CA THR A 90 5.73 0.00 4.47
C THR A 90 5.41 -1.41 3.99
N SER A 91 4.32 -1.99 4.48
CA SER A 91 3.88 -3.33 4.07
C SER A 91 3.24 -3.26 2.68
N ILE A 92 3.96 -3.72 1.66
CA ILE A 92 3.50 -3.73 0.28
C ILE A 92 3.63 -5.14 -0.27
N GLY A 93 2.54 -5.72 -0.76
CA GLY A 93 2.48 -7.02 -1.38
C GLY A 93 3.32 -7.12 -2.66
N ARG A 94 3.44 -8.33 -3.21
CA ARG A 94 4.12 -8.55 -4.50
C ARG A 94 3.31 -7.96 -5.66
N GLY A 95 3.95 -7.69 -6.77
CA GLY A 95 3.27 -7.19 -7.96
C GLY A 95 2.81 -5.74 -7.85
N PHE A 96 3.45 -4.95 -7.02
CA PHE A 96 3.14 -3.52 -6.91
C PHE A 96 3.63 -2.77 -8.16
N TYR A 97 2.68 -2.18 -8.87
CA TYR A 97 2.93 -1.49 -10.12
C TYR A 97 2.83 0.03 -9.95
N ILE A 98 3.87 0.75 -10.37
CA ILE A 98 3.89 2.22 -10.39
C ILE A 98 3.89 2.68 -11.84
N GLY A 99 2.78 3.21 -12.31
CA GLY A 99 2.61 3.64 -13.71
C GLY A 99 3.45 4.88 -14.04
N HIS A 100 3.28 5.94 -13.27
CA HIS A 100 4.06 7.17 -13.35
C HIS A 100 4.59 7.51 -11.96
N ILE A 101 5.90 7.42 -11.79
CA ILE A 101 6.54 7.61 -10.49
C ILE A 101 6.84 9.10 -10.25
N ARG A 102 5.86 9.83 -9.70
CA ARG A 102 6.04 11.22 -9.25
C ARG A 102 5.06 11.55 -8.12
N ASP A 103 5.56 12.29 -7.11
CA ASP A 103 4.76 12.87 -6.03
C ASP A 103 3.86 11.87 -5.29
N ILE A 104 4.37 10.65 -5.10
CA ILE A 104 3.65 9.59 -4.38
C ILE A 104 4.06 9.62 -2.91
N VAL A 105 3.07 9.71 -2.02
CA VAL A 105 3.30 9.69 -0.57
C VAL A 105 2.52 8.55 0.07
N ILE A 106 3.24 7.61 0.71
CA ILE A 106 2.63 6.49 1.43
C ILE A 106 3.11 6.49 2.87
N ASN A 107 2.17 6.37 3.81
CA ASN A 107 2.50 6.27 5.23
C ASN A 107 3.19 4.92 5.54
N GLU A 108 4.15 4.93 6.45
CA GLU A 108 4.91 3.74 6.85
C GLU A 108 4.04 2.61 7.39
N ARG A 109 2.93 2.96 8.05
CA ARG A 109 2.00 2.01 8.67
C ARG A 109 0.87 1.54 7.77
N ALA A 110 0.78 2.10 6.55
CA ALA A 110 -0.20 1.61 5.58
C ALA A 110 0.11 0.18 5.17
N VAL A 111 -0.93 -0.59 4.91
CA VAL A 111 -0.83 -1.96 4.38
C VAL A 111 -1.42 -1.96 2.99
N ILE A 112 -0.69 -2.49 2.02
CA ILE A 112 -1.10 -2.58 0.63
C ILE A 112 -0.97 -4.04 0.20
N GLY A 113 -2.06 -4.60 -0.31
CA GLY A 113 -2.12 -5.97 -0.79
C GLY A 113 -1.33 -6.21 -2.06
N GLU A 114 -1.50 -7.39 -2.64
CA GLU A 114 -0.82 -7.80 -3.87
C GLU A 114 -1.43 -7.13 -5.11
N ASN A 115 -0.63 -7.01 -6.16
CA ASN A 115 -1.07 -6.56 -7.49
C ASN A 115 -1.67 -5.15 -7.55
N CYS A 116 -1.44 -4.31 -6.55
CA CYS A 116 -1.97 -2.97 -6.57
C CYS A 116 -1.25 -2.08 -7.59
N ASN A 117 -2.02 -1.27 -8.31
CA ASN A 117 -1.54 -0.25 -9.23
C ASN A 117 -1.64 1.13 -8.58
N ILE A 118 -0.58 1.92 -8.70
CA ILE A 118 -0.56 3.31 -8.20
C ILE A 118 -0.06 4.26 -9.28
N SER A 119 -0.64 5.45 -9.32
CA SER A 119 -0.26 6.49 -10.27
C SER A 119 0.34 7.71 -9.56
N GLN A 120 0.83 8.68 -10.33
CA GLN A 120 1.41 9.91 -9.78
C GLN A 120 0.45 10.69 -8.88
N GLY A 121 1.00 11.45 -7.93
CA GLY A 121 0.25 12.34 -7.06
C GLY A 121 -0.61 11.65 -6.00
N VAL A 122 -0.55 10.32 -5.89
CA VAL A 122 -1.34 9.56 -4.91
C VAL A 122 -0.82 9.76 -3.51
N THR A 123 -1.74 9.91 -2.54
CA THR A 123 -1.41 9.93 -1.12
C THR A 123 -2.17 8.83 -0.39
N ILE A 124 -1.46 7.96 0.33
CA ILE A 124 -2.02 6.99 1.28
C ILE A 124 -1.54 7.42 2.67
N GLY A 125 -2.40 8.14 3.39
CA GLY A 125 -2.05 8.90 4.58
C GLY A 125 -2.80 8.49 5.84
N GLN A 126 -2.27 8.88 7.00
CA GLN A 126 -2.95 8.68 8.27
C GLN A 126 -3.85 9.87 8.63
N ALA A 127 -4.91 9.62 9.39
CA ALA A 127 -5.62 10.62 10.16
C ALA A 127 -5.15 10.56 11.62
N ASN A 128 -4.86 11.73 12.21
CA ASN A 128 -4.36 11.81 13.58
C ASN A 128 -5.47 11.93 14.64
N ARG A 129 -6.69 12.26 14.20
CA ARG A 129 -7.85 12.51 15.08
C ARG A 129 -9.16 12.11 14.40
N GLY A 130 -10.25 12.11 15.16
CA GLY A 130 -11.58 11.75 14.68
C GLY A 130 -11.83 10.24 14.68
N ARG A 131 -13.02 9.84 14.23
CA ARG A 131 -13.49 8.44 14.22
C ARG A 131 -12.59 7.51 13.38
N ARG A 132 -11.99 8.01 12.31
CA ARG A 132 -11.10 7.28 11.40
C ARG A 132 -9.61 7.54 11.71
N LYS A 133 -9.23 7.73 12.99
CA LYS A 133 -7.83 7.84 13.39
C LYS A 133 -7.08 6.55 13.07
N GLY A 134 -6.00 6.64 12.28
CA GLY A 134 -5.18 5.50 11.88
C GLY A 134 -4.73 5.59 10.44
N THR A 135 -4.38 4.47 9.85
CA THR A 135 -3.79 4.34 8.51
C THR A 135 -4.60 3.39 7.64
N PRO A 136 -4.62 3.59 6.32
CA PRO A 136 -5.35 2.74 5.40
C PRO A 136 -4.80 1.31 5.31
N VAL A 137 -5.72 0.38 5.06
CA VAL A 137 -5.44 -1.02 4.68
C VAL A 137 -6.13 -1.28 3.34
N LEU A 138 -5.34 -1.64 2.33
CA LEU A 138 -5.82 -1.93 0.99
C LEU A 138 -5.71 -3.43 0.70
N GLY A 139 -6.72 -3.98 0.08
CA GLY A 139 -6.77 -5.35 -0.39
C GLY A 139 -5.91 -5.61 -1.63
N ARG A 140 -6.21 -6.69 -2.33
CA ARG A 140 -5.51 -7.13 -3.55
C ARG A 140 -6.12 -6.48 -4.80
N ASN A 141 -5.32 -6.40 -5.88
CA ASN A 141 -5.77 -5.95 -7.20
C ASN A 141 -6.42 -4.55 -7.17
N VAL A 142 -5.99 -3.66 -6.27
CA VAL A 142 -6.54 -2.30 -6.17
C VAL A 142 -5.89 -1.39 -7.19
N TYR A 143 -6.70 -0.74 -8.03
CA TYR A 143 -6.26 0.34 -8.92
C TYR A 143 -6.46 1.69 -8.24
N ILE A 144 -5.40 2.50 -8.18
CA ILE A 144 -5.42 3.84 -7.58
C ILE A 144 -5.04 4.86 -8.64
N GLY A 145 -6.05 5.58 -9.11
CA GLY A 145 -5.92 6.59 -10.16
C GLY A 145 -5.07 7.79 -9.75
N PRO A 146 -4.60 8.59 -10.74
CA PRO A 146 -3.74 9.74 -10.50
C PRO A 146 -4.37 10.73 -9.51
N GLY A 147 -3.55 11.23 -8.57
CA GLY A 147 -3.98 12.26 -7.63
C GLY A 147 -4.91 11.79 -6.52
N ALA A 148 -5.33 10.53 -6.49
CA ALA A 148 -6.24 10.02 -5.45
C ALA A 148 -5.64 10.12 -4.04
N LYS A 149 -6.48 10.36 -3.04
CA LYS A 149 -6.12 10.48 -1.62
C LYS A 149 -6.91 9.48 -0.80
N ILE A 150 -6.23 8.59 -0.10
CA ILE A 150 -6.83 7.59 0.79
C ILE A 150 -6.33 7.91 2.19
N VAL A 151 -7.19 8.35 3.10
CA VAL A 151 -6.77 8.92 4.38
C VAL A 151 -7.56 8.36 5.55
N GLY A 152 -6.84 8.00 6.61
CA GLY A 152 -7.40 7.50 7.86
C GLY A 152 -7.43 5.98 7.97
N ALA A 153 -8.04 5.46 9.04
CA ALA A 153 -8.27 4.04 9.25
C ALA A 153 -9.41 3.57 8.32
N VAL A 154 -9.08 3.44 7.04
CA VAL A 154 -9.99 3.07 5.96
C VAL A 154 -9.60 1.69 5.47
N HIS A 155 -10.58 0.81 5.28
CA HIS A 155 -10.39 -0.48 4.63
C HIS A 155 -10.90 -0.39 3.18
N VAL A 156 -10.01 -0.67 2.23
CA VAL A 156 -10.35 -0.80 0.81
C VAL A 156 -10.30 -2.28 0.47
N GLY A 157 -11.40 -2.82 -0.04
CA GLY A 157 -11.53 -4.24 -0.38
C GLY A 157 -10.65 -4.69 -1.54
N ASP A 158 -10.85 -5.94 -1.95
CA ASP A 158 -10.18 -6.54 -3.11
C ASP A 158 -10.83 -6.06 -4.42
N ASP A 159 -10.04 -6.03 -5.50
CA ASP A 159 -10.51 -5.72 -6.86
C ASP A 159 -11.19 -4.34 -7.00
N VAL A 160 -10.81 -3.36 -6.18
CA VAL A 160 -11.37 -2.01 -6.16
C VAL A 160 -10.67 -1.10 -7.19
N ALA A 161 -11.46 -0.24 -7.86
CA ALA A 161 -10.93 0.85 -8.68
C ALA A 161 -11.24 2.21 -8.05
N ILE A 162 -10.19 2.99 -7.76
CA ILE A 162 -10.29 4.36 -7.25
C ILE A 162 -9.94 5.33 -8.38
N GLY A 163 -10.89 6.17 -8.77
CA GLY A 163 -10.75 7.12 -9.86
C GLY A 163 -9.75 8.25 -9.57
N ALA A 164 -9.37 8.97 -10.62
CA ALA A 164 -8.46 10.11 -10.50
C ALA A 164 -9.00 11.20 -9.58
N ASN A 165 -8.11 11.78 -8.75
CA ASN A 165 -8.42 12.83 -7.76
C ASN A 165 -9.52 12.47 -6.75
N CYS A 166 -9.88 11.20 -6.61
CA CYS A 166 -10.83 10.75 -5.63
C CYS A 166 -10.27 10.89 -4.21
N VAL A 167 -11.11 11.30 -3.24
CA VAL A 167 -10.74 11.38 -1.83
C VAL A 167 -11.54 10.34 -1.05
N VAL A 168 -10.87 9.24 -0.68
CA VAL A 168 -11.45 8.12 0.07
C VAL A 168 -11.20 8.32 1.57
N THR A 169 -12.29 8.45 2.32
CA THR A 169 -12.29 8.64 3.79
C THR A 169 -13.14 7.62 4.53
N ASP A 170 -13.83 6.77 3.81
CA ASP A 170 -14.67 5.70 4.32
C ASP A 170 -14.29 4.34 3.71
N ASP A 171 -14.75 3.25 4.35
CA ASP A 171 -14.47 1.90 3.86
C ASP A 171 -15.09 1.68 2.49
N VAL A 172 -14.38 0.93 1.66
CA VAL A 172 -14.77 0.62 0.28
C VAL A 172 -14.94 -0.89 0.16
N PRO A 173 -16.12 -1.39 -0.23
CA PRO A 173 -16.34 -2.82 -0.40
C PRO A 173 -15.58 -3.39 -1.61
N ASP A 174 -15.46 -4.72 -1.65
CA ASP A 174 -14.85 -5.44 -2.77
C ASP A 174 -15.53 -5.07 -4.10
N HIS A 175 -14.77 -5.10 -5.18
CA HIS A 175 -15.22 -4.83 -6.55
C HIS A 175 -15.83 -3.42 -6.78
N ALA A 176 -15.72 -2.51 -5.83
CA ALA A 176 -16.27 -1.17 -6.00
C ALA A 176 -15.44 -0.29 -6.95
N VAL A 177 -16.13 0.54 -7.71
CA VAL A 177 -15.54 1.67 -8.43
C VAL A 177 -15.91 2.95 -7.69
N VAL A 178 -14.89 3.70 -7.22
CA VAL A 178 -15.07 4.88 -6.34
C VAL A 178 -14.54 6.12 -7.04
N VAL A 179 -15.34 7.19 -7.08
CA VAL A 179 -14.94 8.48 -7.68
C VAL A 179 -15.43 9.66 -6.83
N GLY A 180 -14.82 10.81 -7.05
CA GLY A 180 -15.27 12.10 -6.49
C GLY A 180 -14.64 12.50 -5.16
N VAL A 181 -15.06 13.67 -4.65
CA VAL A 181 -14.62 14.30 -3.40
C VAL A 181 -15.86 14.77 -2.63
N PRO A 182 -16.27 14.07 -1.57
CA PRO A 182 -15.75 12.81 -1.06
C PRO A 182 -16.03 11.64 -2.02
N GLY A 183 -15.22 10.56 -1.96
CA GLY A 183 -15.36 9.36 -2.78
C GLY A 183 -16.72 8.69 -2.57
N ARG A 184 -17.36 8.30 -3.68
CA ARG A 184 -18.63 7.55 -3.68
C ARG A 184 -18.52 6.36 -4.61
N VAL A 185 -19.10 5.25 -4.20
CA VAL A 185 -19.25 4.06 -5.05
C VAL A 185 -20.23 4.37 -6.16
N ILE A 186 -19.82 4.15 -7.41
CA ILE A 186 -20.65 4.39 -8.61
C ILE A 186 -20.99 3.10 -9.35
N SER A 187 -20.21 2.03 -9.18
CA SER A 187 -20.45 0.70 -9.72
C SER A 187 -19.68 -0.37 -8.97
N PHE A 188 -19.88 -1.64 -9.32
CA PHE A 188 -19.16 -2.80 -8.80
C PHE A 188 -18.48 -3.60 -9.92
N GLU A 189 -18.03 -2.93 -10.97
CA GLU A 189 -17.24 -3.55 -12.04
C GLU A 189 -15.77 -3.77 -11.66
N GLY A 190 -15.33 -3.17 -10.58
CA GLY A 190 -14.03 -3.35 -10.00
C GLY A 190 -12.88 -2.78 -10.80
N SER A 191 -11.69 -3.34 -10.57
CA SER A 191 -10.44 -2.93 -11.20
C SER A 191 -10.12 -3.70 -12.50
N ALA A 192 -11.04 -4.51 -13.01
CA ALA A 192 -10.85 -5.27 -14.24
C ALA A 192 -10.46 -4.34 -15.40
N GLY A 193 -9.46 -4.74 -16.19
CA GLY A 193 -8.92 -3.92 -17.27
C GLY A 193 -7.89 -2.87 -16.85
N TYR A 194 -7.85 -2.44 -15.57
CA TYR A 194 -6.81 -1.56 -15.02
C TYR A 194 -5.65 -2.35 -14.42
N VAL A 195 -5.96 -3.42 -13.68
CA VAL A 195 -4.96 -4.32 -13.09
C VAL A 195 -4.82 -5.53 -13.99
N ASN A 196 -3.66 -5.68 -14.61
CA ASN A 196 -3.37 -6.73 -15.59
C ASN A 196 -2.02 -7.40 -15.30
N ARG A 197 -1.67 -8.48 -16.05
CA ARG A 197 -0.45 -9.27 -15.85
C ARG A 197 -0.33 -9.81 -14.42
N THR A 198 -1.41 -10.37 -13.88
CA THR A 198 -1.46 -10.98 -12.56
C THR A 198 -1.26 -12.51 -12.59
N ASP A 199 -1.12 -13.07 -13.78
CA ASP A 199 -0.90 -14.48 -14.13
C ASP A 199 0.60 -14.80 -14.20
N TYR A 200 1.29 -14.79 -13.11
CA TYR A 200 2.75 -14.92 -13.06
C TYR A 200 3.27 -16.27 -13.59
N PRO A 201 3.97 -16.32 -14.74
CA PRO A 201 4.54 -17.56 -15.26
C PRO A 201 5.56 -18.16 -14.30
N GLY A 202 5.31 -19.38 -13.81
CA GLY A 202 6.25 -20.15 -12.98
C GLY A 202 6.40 -19.64 -11.54
N VAL A 203 5.44 -18.89 -11.03
CA VAL A 203 5.29 -18.58 -9.61
C VAL A 203 4.05 -19.30 -9.09
N GLN A 204 4.22 -20.16 -8.11
CA GLN A 204 3.07 -20.77 -7.43
C GLN A 204 2.27 -19.65 -6.76
N GLN A 205 0.98 -19.59 -7.06
CA GLN A 205 0.07 -18.74 -6.31
C GLN A 205 -0.10 -19.41 -4.94
N GLU A 206 0.73 -19.01 -3.97
CA GLU A 206 0.47 -19.35 -2.59
C GLU A 206 -0.83 -18.67 -2.19
N GLU A 207 -1.77 -19.44 -1.64
CA GLU A 207 -2.93 -18.87 -0.98
C GLU A 207 -2.45 -17.84 0.04
N PRO A 208 -3.14 -16.69 0.18
CA PRO A 208 -2.68 -15.61 1.03
C PRO A 208 -2.53 -16.11 2.46
N VAL A 209 -1.30 -16.22 2.94
CA VAL A 209 -1.02 -16.35 4.36
C VAL A 209 -1.35 -15.00 5.00
N CYS A 210 -2.60 -14.83 5.36
CA CYS A 210 -3.02 -13.81 6.31
C CYS A 210 -2.56 -14.24 7.69
N GLU A 211 -1.26 -14.14 7.98
CA GLU A 211 -0.80 -14.20 9.36
C GLU A 211 -1.37 -13.00 10.10
N GLY A 212 -2.43 -13.23 10.86
CA GLY A 212 -2.94 -12.34 11.88
C GLY A 212 -4.34 -11.76 11.70
N MET A 213 -5.10 -12.10 10.65
CA MET A 213 -6.52 -11.75 10.60
C MET A 213 -7.39 -13.01 10.45
N SER A 214 -7.85 -13.53 11.59
CA SER A 214 -8.98 -14.46 11.65
C SER A 214 -10.15 -13.86 10.85
N ARG A 215 -10.68 -14.63 9.91
CA ARG A 215 -11.98 -14.38 9.28
C ARG A 215 -13.03 -14.35 10.40
N ARG A 216 -13.25 -13.19 11.00
CA ARG A 216 -14.49 -12.96 11.74
C ARG A 216 -15.55 -12.65 10.69
N SER A 217 -16.50 -13.54 10.55
CA SER A 217 -17.65 -13.35 9.66
C SER A 217 -18.37 -12.05 10.03
N ALA A 218 -19.01 -11.40 9.05
CA ALA A 218 -19.82 -10.19 9.26
C ALA A 218 -20.87 -10.34 10.39
N GLY A 219 -21.23 -11.58 10.77
CA GLY A 219 -22.12 -11.88 11.89
C GLY A 219 -21.53 -11.61 13.28
N ASP A 220 -20.20 -11.75 13.46
CA ASP A 220 -19.54 -11.56 14.76
C ASP A 220 -19.33 -10.08 15.10
N LEU A 221 -19.27 -9.21 14.10
CA LEU A 221 -19.17 -7.76 14.28
C LEU A 221 -20.49 -7.14 14.78
N VAL A 222 -21.63 -7.67 14.34
CA VAL A 222 -22.94 -7.19 14.79
C VAL A 222 -23.19 -7.58 16.26
N SER A 223 -22.73 -8.75 16.70
CA SER A 223 -22.88 -9.17 18.10
C SER A 223 -21.96 -8.41 19.05
N ALA A 224 -20.75 -8.04 18.62
CA ALA A 224 -19.79 -7.27 19.43
C ALA A 224 -20.24 -5.82 19.65
N VAL A 225 -20.85 -5.18 18.64
CA VAL A 225 -21.39 -3.81 18.74
C VAL A 225 -22.57 -3.77 19.69
N SER A 226 -23.45 -4.80 19.69
CA SER A 226 -24.61 -4.86 20.58
C SER A 226 -24.27 -5.12 22.07
N MET A 227 -23.08 -5.67 22.35
CA MET A 227 -22.60 -5.84 23.74
C MET A 227 -21.97 -4.57 24.32
N VAL A 228 -21.36 -3.73 23.48
CA VAL A 228 -20.79 -2.45 23.92
C VAL A 228 -21.89 -1.42 24.21
N GLU A 229 -22.98 -1.43 23.45
CA GLU A 229 -24.12 -0.52 23.70
C GLU A 229 -24.93 -0.86 24.97
N ARG A 230 -24.87 -2.10 25.45
CA ARG A 230 -25.55 -2.51 26.71
C ARG A 230 -24.75 -2.28 27.98
N GLY A 231 -23.45 -1.89 27.87
CA GLY A 231 -22.55 -1.63 29.00
C GLY A 231 -22.46 -0.19 29.48
N VAL A 232 -23.11 0.78 28.80
CA VAL A 232 -22.96 2.22 29.07
C VAL A 232 -24.21 2.86 29.69
N THR A 233 -25.04 2.09 30.37
CA THR A 233 -26.12 2.69 31.17
C THR A 233 -26.05 2.22 32.62
N ARG A 234 -25.07 2.72 33.38
CA ARG A 234 -25.14 2.90 34.87
C ARG A 234 -23.86 3.58 35.38
N GLY A 235 -24.07 4.74 36.02
CA GLY A 235 -23.04 5.39 36.87
C GLY A 235 -22.76 6.82 36.41
N GLU A 236 -23.43 7.61 37.05
CA GLU A 236 -23.24 8.69 38.07
C GLU A 236 -23.16 10.08 37.45
N ARG A 237 -24.13 10.89 37.88
CA ARG A 237 -24.13 12.36 37.70
C ARG A 237 -23.22 12.96 38.81
N ASP A 238 -22.29 13.76 38.38
CA ASP A 238 -21.59 14.68 39.26
C ASP A 238 -21.92 16.13 38.88
N PRO A 239 -22.37 16.97 39.80
CA PRO A 239 -22.77 18.34 39.54
C PRO A 239 -21.67 19.27 39.97
N ALA A 240 -20.91 19.90 39.12
CA ALA A 240 -20.32 21.20 39.33
C ALA A 240 -19.59 21.69 38.09
N GLY A 241 -20.04 22.83 37.59
CA GLY A 241 -19.52 23.51 36.45
C GLY A 241 -18.14 24.12 36.64
N SER A 242 -17.47 24.28 35.54
CA SER A 242 -16.73 25.50 35.22
C SER A 242 -16.27 25.47 33.76
N ARG A 243 -16.69 26.48 33.02
CA ARG A 243 -16.21 26.82 31.68
C ARG A 243 -14.80 27.36 31.78
N HIS A 244 -13.89 26.87 30.98
CA HIS A 244 -12.77 27.67 30.49
C HIS A 244 -12.54 27.43 29.01
N TYR A 245 -12.87 28.45 28.26
CA TYR A 245 -12.34 28.69 26.92
C TYR A 245 -10.88 29.13 27.06
N VAL A 246 -9.96 28.53 26.34
CA VAL A 246 -8.71 29.16 25.89
C VAL A 246 -8.43 28.68 24.46
N GLN A 247 -8.10 29.62 23.66
CA GLN A 247 -7.77 29.84 22.27
C GLN A 247 -6.99 28.71 21.58
#